data_91005c66c411ccefbb1568989c6cf5e0
#
_entry.id   91005c66c411ccefbb1568989c6cf5e0
#
_cell.length_a   1.000
_cell.length_b   1.000
_cell.length_c   1.000
_cell.angle_alpha   90.00
_cell.angle_beta   90.00
_cell.angle_gamma   90.00
#
_symmetry.space_group_name_H-M   'P 1'
#
loop_
_entity.id
_entity.type
_entity.pdbx_description
1 polymer ?
#
loop_
_entity_poly.entity_id
_entity_poly.type
_entity_poly.pdbx_seq_one_letter_code
_entity_poly.pdbx_strand_id
1 'polypeptide(L)'
;MKVNKKAIILVVFLSTLQGFSQEVLTKKEALKITLENNFGIKIATNNMEVAKNNSSIFNSGYLPTANLNSGADYRRNNQKIIFSDPSTGNDTERVGNGVVTKTYSASLGLNYTLFDGLGRKYNYQQLKETYNLTELQAKETIENTYLQLFTVYFQIARLSENRANLEEALQISKGRLARAKYQYEYGQSTRLELLNASVDINNDSILVINANQQLSNAKRGLNVILGIEKDLNYQVETMVNFNELMNFDTLQEKTTENNSLLKQNEKNVAISEFNIKINKANYAPSLNFSTSYGYNRTANENLVNPFGARSIISDGLNAGLNLSWNIFDGGITKTRIANAKIALENQQILLAQQKVTINNNLRNTWENYKNQLFILKAQEKNIQTTQNNFDRTQE
;
A
#
# COMPACT_ATOMS: atom_id res chain seq x y z
N MET A 1 26.00 44.28 42.46
CA MET A 1 26.12 42.82 42.55
C MET A 1 27.19 42.34 41.57
N LYS A 2 28.41 42.03 42.02
CA LYS A 2 29.50 41.55 41.15
C LYS A 2 29.28 40.06 40.88
N VAL A 3 28.82 39.72 39.67
CA VAL A 3 28.69 38.33 39.23
C VAL A 3 30.09 37.73 39.06
N ASN A 4 30.36 36.67 39.81
CA ASN A 4 31.67 36.02 39.89
C ASN A 4 31.99 35.33 38.55
N LYS A 5 32.87 35.88 37.71
CA LYS A 5 33.27 35.33 36.39
C LYS A 5 33.74 33.90 36.45
N LYS A 6 34.26 33.43 37.60
CA LYS A 6 34.67 32.02 37.80
C LYS A 6 33.47 31.06 37.92
N ALA A 7 32.31 31.54 38.44
CA ALA A 7 31.08 30.72 38.48
C ALA A 7 30.45 30.55 37.10
N ILE A 8 30.53 31.53 36.20
CA ILE A 8 30.03 31.46 34.81
C ILE A 8 30.87 30.47 34.00
N ILE A 9 32.20 30.44 34.18
CA ILE A 9 33.10 29.51 33.49
C ILE A 9 32.82 28.07 33.95
N LEU A 10 32.52 27.83 35.24
CA LEU A 10 32.19 26.51 35.76
C LEU A 10 30.84 26.00 35.23
N VAL A 11 29.83 26.85 35.07
CA VAL A 11 28.51 26.50 34.51
C VAL A 11 28.60 26.20 33.01
N VAL A 12 29.42 26.96 32.27
CA VAL A 12 29.66 26.67 30.82
C VAL A 12 30.45 25.37 30.63
N PHE A 13 31.35 25.01 31.56
CA PHE A 13 32.10 23.75 31.49
C PHE A 13 31.24 22.53 31.89
N LEU A 14 30.22 22.69 32.76
CA LEU A 14 29.28 21.62 33.09
C LEU A 14 28.23 21.39 32.01
N SER A 15 27.93 22.37 31.16
CA SER A 15 26.97 22.21 30.06
C SER A 15 27.54 21.51 28.80
N THR A 16 28.87 21.36 28.71
CA THR A 16 29.55 20.66 27.62
C THR A 16 29.77 19.18 27.88
N LEU A 17 29.39 18.64 29.04
CA LEU A 17 29.39 17.23 29.39
C LEU A 17 28.01 16.56 29.09
N GLN A 18 27.30 17.00 28.06
CA GLN A 18 26.35 16.12 27.40
C GLN A 18 27.19 15.06 26.68
N GLY A 19 27.54 14.02 27.41
CA GLY A 19 28.18 12.86 26.86
C GLY A 19 27.37 12.41 25.66
N PHE A 20 28.00 12.19 24.52
CA PHE A 20 27.45 11.44 23.38
C PHE A 20 27.16 10.01 23.88
N SER A 21 26.11 9.85 24.68
CA SER A 21 25.53 8.54 24.91
C SER A 21 25.09 8.04 23.55
N GLN A 22 25.76 7.03 23.03
CA GLN A 22 25.31 6.38 21.80
C GLN A 22 23.88 5.92 22.04
N GLU A 23 22.95 6.49 21.30
CA GLU A 23 21.52 6.19 21.40
C GLU A 23 21.31 4.71 21.07
N VAL A 24 20.81 3.95 22.03
CA VAL A 24 20.45 2.53 21.80
C VAL A 24 19.03 2.47 21.31
N LEU A 25 18.85 2.12 20.05
CA LEU A 25 17.56 1.88 19.45
C LEU A 25 17.03 0.52 19.91
N THR A 26 16.06 0.53 20.81
CA THR A 26 15.40 -0.69 21.30
C THR A 26 14.46 -1.28 20.26
N LYS A 27 14.17 -2.60 20.35
CA LYS A 27 13.20 -3.29 19.50
C LYS A 27 11.82 -2.62 19.53
N LYS A 28 11.37 -2.23 20.72
CA LYS A 28 10.07 -1.59 20.94
C LYS A 28 9.99 -0.22 20.28
N GLU A 29 11.06 0.55 20.38
CA GLU A 29 11.16 1.88 19.80
C GLU A 29 11.23 1.80 18.25
N ALA A 30 12.07 0.90 17.71
CA ALA A 30 12.15 0.65 16.28
C ALA A 30 10.79 0.27 15.69
N LEU A 31 10.04 -0.59 16.38
CA LEU A 31 8.68 -0.96 15.98
C LEU A 31 7.74 0.25 15.97
N LYS A 32 7.76 1.05 17.04
CA LYS A 32 6.91 2.26 17.12
C LYS A 32 7.19 3.22 15.99
N ILE A 33 8.47 3.55 15.75
CA ILE A 33 8.89 4.44 14.66
C ILE A 33 8.45 3.89 13.31
N THR A 34 8.61 2.58 13.08
CA THR A 34 8.20 1.93 11.82
C THR A 34 6.70 2.06 11.59
N LEU A 35 5.87 1.77 12.61
CA LEU A 35 4.42 1.86 12.48
C LEU A 35 3.94 3.29 12.19
N GLU A 36 4.63 4.30 12.72
CA GLU A 36 4.28 5.70 12.53
C GLU A 36 4.81 6.28 11.20
N ASN A 37 5.95 5.81 10.70
CA ASN A 37 6.68 6.50 9.64
C ASN A 37 6.87 5.69 8.35
N ASN A 38 6.79 4.36 8.39
CA ASN A 38 7.03 3.54 7.21
C ASN A 38 6.11 3.92 6.04
N PHE A 39 6.70 4.18 4.88
CA PHE A 39 5.97 4.62 3.70
C PHE A 39 4.99 3.56 3.16
N GLY A 40 5.37 2.28 3.20
CA GLY A 40 4.51 1.17 2.78
C GLY A 40 3.25 1.06 3.63
N ILE A 41 3.38 1.20 4.95
CA ILE A 41 2.25 1.20 5.90
C ILE A 41 1.33 2.41 5.65
N LYS A 42 1.91 3.61 5.46
CA LYS A 42 1.13 4.82 5.15
C LYS A 42 0.34 4.67 3.85
N ILE A 43 0.96 4.13 2.79
CA ILE A 43 0.28 3.89 1.51
C ILE A 43 -0.84 2.84 1.69
N ALA A 44 -0.58 1.75 2.40
CA ALA A 44 -1.58 0.71 2.66
C ALA A 44 -2.79 1.27 3.46
N THR A 45 -2.53 2.11 4.46
CA THR A 45 -3.59 2.80 5.23
C THR A 45 -4.40 3.76 4.34
N ASN A 46 -3.75 4.52 3.47
CA ASN A 46 -4.44 5.40 2.52
C ASN A 46 -5.32 4.60 1.55
N ASN A 47 -4.82 3.48 1.03
CA ASN A 47 -5.60 2.59 0.16
C ASN A 47 -6.83 2.02 0.88
N MET A 48 -6.69 1.66 2.16
CA MET A 48 -7.81 1.23 2.99
C MET A 48 -8.85 2.35 3.16
N GLU A 49 -8.44 3.60 3.37
CA GLU A 49 -9.37 4.74 3.48
C GLU A 49 -10.07 5.03 2.15
N VAL A 50 -9.37 4.90 1.02
CA VAL A 50 -9.99 4.98 -0.32
C VAL A 50 -11.05 3.88 -0.50
N ALA A 51 -10.74 2.64 -0.13
CA ALA A 51 -11.70 1.54 -0.22
C ALA A 51 -12.90 1.75 0.72
N LYS A 52 -12.69 2.31 1.90
CA LYS A 52 -13.74 2.70 2.85
C LYS A 52 -14.66 3.77 2.26
N ASN A 53 -14.09 4.82 1.66
CA ASN A 53 -14.86 5.85 0.97
C ASN A 53 -15.69 5.25 -0.17
N ASN A 54 -15.11 4.34 -0.95
CA ASN A 54 -15.80 3.64 -2.02
C ASN A 54 -16.90 2.71 -1.52
N SER A 55 -16.79 2.15 -0.31
CA SER A 55 -17.82 1.33 0.32
C SER A 55 -18.94 2.14 0.99
N SER A 56 -18.90 3.46 0.89
CA SER A 56 -19.93 4.37 1.40
C SER A 56 -21.22 4.28 0.59
N ILE A 57 -22.35 4.56 1.24
CA ILE A 57 -23.66 4.69 0.57
C ILE A 57 -23.66 5.77 -0.51
N PHE A 58 -22.82 6.81 -0.37
CA PHE A 58 -22.68 7.89 -1.35
C PHE A 58 -22.11 7.40 -2.69
N ASN A 59 -21.35 6.31 -2.71
CA ASN A 59 -20.80 5.68 -3.92
C ASN A 59 -21.61 4.45 -4.38
N SER A 60 -22.67 4.10 -3.68
CA SER A 60 -23.46 2.88 -3.94
C SER A 60 -24.42 3.00 -5.12
N GLY A 61 -24.72 4.21 -5.59
CA GLY A 61 -25.77 4.49 -6.54
C GLY A 61 -27.20 4.44 -5.94
N TYR A 62 -27.32 4.34 -4.60
CA TYR A 62 -28.63 4.36 -3.93
C TYR A 62 -29.26 5.75 -3.82
N LEU A 63 -28.46 6.79 -3.87
CA LEU A 63 -28.95 8.16 -3.71
C LEU A 63 -29.34 8.77 -5.05
N PRO A 64 -30.32 9.69 -5.07
CA PRO A 64 -30.66 10.44 -6.28
C PRO A 64 -29.51 11.37 -6.66
N THR A 65 -29.37 11.63 -7.97
CA THR A 65 -28.43 12.62 -8.49
C THR A 65 -29.19 13.87 -8.91
N ALA A 66 -28.68 15.06 -8.58
CA ALA A 66 -29.17 16.33 -9.01
C ALA A 66 -28.15 17.01 -9.92
N ASN A 67 -28.62 17.55 -11.06
CA ASN A 67 -27.76 18.21 -12.04
C ASN A 67 -28.40 19.50 -12.54
N LEU A 68 -27.59 20.53 -12.67
CA LEU A 68 -27.95 21.78 -13.32
C LEU A 68 -27.31 21.82 -14.70
N ASN A 69 -28.16 22.01 -15.73
CA ASN A 69 -27.69 22.21 -17.09
C ASN A 69 -28.10 23.59 -17.55
N SER A 70 -27.20 24.30 -18.22
CA SER A 70 -27.51 25.57 -18.87
C SER A 70 -26.77 25.62 -20.20
N GLY A 71 -27.42 26.27 -21.18
CA GLY A 71 -26.89 26.41 -22.52
C GLY A 71 -27.31 27.69 -23.19
N ALA A 72 -26.49 28.16 -24.12
CA ALA A 72 -26.82 29.26 -25.02
C ALA A 72 -26.38 28.83 -26.43
N ASP A 73 -27.35 28.68 -27.30
CA ASP A 73 -27.15 28.27 -28.68
C ASP A 73 -27.44 29.40 -29.65
N TYR A 74 -26.58 29.63 -30.61
CA TYR A 74 -26.76 30.54 -31.71
C TYR A 74 -26.72 29.72 -33.02
N ARG A 75 -27.80 29.80 -33.77
CA ARG A 75 -27.93 29.13 -35.05
C ARG A 75 -28.30 30.16 -36.14
N ARG A 76 -27.60 30.15 -37.27
CA ARG A 76 -27.89 30.90 -38.45
C ARG A 76 -27.99 29.99 -39.66
N ASN A 77 -29.20 29.88 -40.25
CA ASN A 77 -29.48 28.95 -41.33
C ASN A 77 -30.14 29.70 -42.50
N ASN A 78 -29.94 29.19 -43.72
CA ASN A 78 -30.82 29.52 -44.84
C ASN A 78 -31.91 28.46 -44.89
N GLN A 79 -33.16 28.89 -45.00
CA GLN A 79 -34.33 28.02 -45.01
C GLN A 79 -35.18 28.27 -46.24
N LYS A 80 -35.65 27.24 -46.86
CA LYS A 80 -36.66 27.27 -47.92
C LYS A 80 -37.89 26.52 -47.40
N ILE A 81 -39.00 27.21 -47.26
CA ILE A 81 -40.25 26.63 -46.78
C ILE A 81 -41.27 26.70 -47.85
N ILE A 82 -41.92 25.58 -48.13
CA ILE A 82 -43.04 25.49 -49.07
C ILE A 82 -44.30 25.40 -48.24
N PHE A 83 -45.22 26.34 -48.47
CA PHE A 83 -46.56 26.37 -47.87
C PHE A 83 -47.56 25.90 -48.91
N SER A 84 -48.28 24.83 -48.64
CA SER A 84 -49.42 24.44 -49.44
C SER A 84 -50.70 25.15 -48.96
N ASP A 85 -51.38 25.86 -49.84
CA ASP A 85 -52.65 26.47 -49.52
C ASP A 85 -53.78 25.41 -49.53
N PRO A 86 -54.39 25.14 -48.37
CA PRO A 86 -55.46 24.12 -48.30
C PRO A 86 -56.66 24.38 -49.14
N SER A 87 -56.89 25.64 -49.53
CA SER A 87 -58.08 26.06 -50.28
C SER A 87 -57.86 25.98 -51.78
N THR A 88 -56.68 26.17 -52.28
CA THR A 88 -56.40 26.20 -53.74
C THR A 88 -55.49 25.03 -54.20
N GLY A 89 -54.89 24.32 -53.28
CA GLY A 89 -53.93 23.27 -53.61
C GLY A 89 -52.58 23.75 -54.20
N ASN A 90 -52.38 25.07 -54.20
CA ASN A 90 -51.17 25.67 -54.77
C ASN A 90 -50.05 25.83 -53.74
N ASP A 91 -48.85 25.51 -54.12
CA ASP A 91 -47.66 25.67 -53.29
C ASP A 91 -47.07 27.09 -53.42
N THR A 92 -46.83 27.74 -52.31
CA THR A 92 -46.09 29.01 -52.24
C THR A 92 -44.76 28.82 -51.60
N GLU A 93 -43.67 29.10 -52.33
CA GLU A 93 -42.32 29.00 -51.85
C GLU A 93 -41.87 30.33 -51.18
N ARG A 94 -41.27 30.22 -50.00
CA ARG A 94 -40.58 31.34 -49.34
C ARG A 94 -39.16 30.96 -48.96
N VAL A 95 -38.23 31.82 -49.30
CA VAL A 95 -36.80 31.65 -48.96
C VAL A 95 -36.42 32.65 -47.93
N GLY A 96 -35.85 32.17 -46.83
CA GLY A 96 -35.26 32.98 -45.78
C GLY A 96 -33.76 32.80 -45.76
N ASN A 97 -33.00 33.85 -46.03
CA ASN A 97 -31.58 33.84 -45.94
C ASN A 97 -31.11 34.38 -44.59
N GLY A 98 -30.24 33.62 -43.89
CA GLY A 98 -29.69 34.06 -42.63
C GLY A 98 -30.71 34.13 -41.48
N VAL A 99 -31.64 33.18 -41.43
CA VAL A 99 -32.56 33.03 -40.27
C VAL A 99 -31.75 32.72 -39.02
N VAL A 100 -31.89 33.57 -38.01
CA VAL A 100 -31.13 33.41 -36.73
C VAL A 100 -32.10 32.93 -35.67
N THR A 101 -31.66 31.88 -34.95
CA THR A 101 -32.30 31.37 -33.74
C THR A 101 -31.29 31.41 -32.60
N LYS A 102 -31.65 32.13 -31.53
CA LYS A 102 -30.89 32.18 -30.27
C LYS A 102 -31.69 31.45 -29.22
N THR A 103 -31.12 30.41 -28.64
CA THR A 103 -31.79 29.64 -27.58
C THR A 103 -30.99 29.74 -26.28
N TYR A 104 -31.67 30.12 -25.22
CA TYR A 104 -31.11 30.12 -23.86
C TYR A 104 -31.91 29.15 -23.02
N SER A 105 -31.21 28.22 -22.39
CA SER A 105 -31.86 27.19 -21.57
C SER A 105 -31.17 27.06 -20.22
N ALA A 106 -31.95 26.76 -19.19
CA ALA A 106 -31.48 26.36 -17.89
C ALA A 106 -32.43 25.30 -17.33
N SER A 107 -31.92 24.22 -16.79
CA SER A 107 -32.75 23.18 -16.16
C SER A 107 -32.08 22.56 -14.95
N LEU A 108 -32.82 22.35 -13.89
CA LEU A 108 -32.46 21.59 -12.72
C LEU A 108 -33.14 20.21 -12.83
N GLY A 109 -32.33 19.14 -12.91
CA GLY A 109 -32.81 17.78 -13.02
C GLY A 109 -32.47 16.94 -11.78
N LEU A 110 -33.35 15.99 -11.45
CA LEU A 110 -33.14 14.96 -10.44
C LEU A 110 -33.42 13.60 -11.06
N ASN A 111 -32.49 12.68 -10.91
CA ASN A 111 -32.61 11.30 -11.39
C ASN A 111 -32.46 10.32 -10.23
N TYR A 112 -33.37 9.34 -10.19
CA TYR A 112 -33.32 8.30 -9.16
C TYR A 112 -33.75 6.97 -9.74
N THR A 113 -32.88 5.95 -9.60
CA THR A 113 -33.22 4.59 -9.98
C THR A 113 -34.03 3.94 -8.88
N LEU A 114 -35.29 3.63 -9.14
CA LEU A 114 -36.18 2.98 -8.18
C LEU A 114 -35.91 1.48 -8.08
N PHE A 115 -35.67 0.81 -9.22
CA PHE A 115 -35.39 -0.61 -9.31
C PHE A 115 -34.39 -0.91 -10.44
N ASP A 116 -33.50 -1.88 -10.23
CA ASP A 116 -32.48 -2.31 -11.16
C ASP A 116 -32.14 -3.82 -11.04
N GLY A 117 -33.12 -4.63 -10.67
CA GLY A 117 -32.89 -6.06 -10.44
C GLY A 117 -32.03 -6.37 -9.21
N LEU A 118 -31.93 -5.46 -8.26
CA LEU A 118 -31.04 -5.50 -7.08
C LEU A 118 -29.53 -5.37 -7.42
N GLY A 119 -29.17 -4.94 -8.63
CA GLY A 119 -27.80 -4.78 -9.06
C GLY A 119 -27.01 -3.87 -8.11
N ARG A 120 -27.55 -2.67 -7.77
CA ARG A 120 -26.94 -1.75 -6.81
C ARG A 120 -26.76 -2.34 -5.41
N LYS A 121 -27.71 -3.18 -4.95
CA LYS A 121 -27.60 -3.86 -3.66
C LYS A 121 -26.39 -4.77 -3.64
N TYR A 122 -26.23 -5.61 -4.65
CA TYR A 122 -25.11 -6.53 -4.74
C TYR A 122 -23.79 -5.79 -4.99
N ASN A 123 -23.79 -4.75 -5.79
CA ASN A 123 -22.63 -3.88 -5.98
C ASN A 123 -22.18 -3.23 -4.66
N TYR A 124 -23.12 -2.72 -3.86
CA TYR A 124 -22.81 -2.15 -2.55
C TYR A 124 -22.22 -3.19 -1.58
N GLN A 125 -22.75 -4.42 -1.59
CA GLN A 125 -22.19 -5.51 -0.79
C GLN A 125 -20.79 -5.91 -1.28
N GLN A 126 -20.57 -5.93 -2.60
CA GLN A 126 -19.26 -6.17 -3.19
C GLN A 126 -18.23 -5.10 -2.76
N LEU A 127 -18.61 -3.81 -2.77
CA LEU A 127 -17.75 -2.71 -2.32
C LEU A 127 -17.38 -2.86 -0.84
N LYS A 128 -18.28 -3.34 0.01
CA LYS A 128 -17.97 -3.64 1.42
C LYS A 128 -16.98 -4.79 1.55
N GLU A 129 -17.13 -5.86 0.77
CA GLU A 129 -16.14 -6.95 0.78
C GLU A 129 -14.80 -6.52 0.21
N THR A 130 -14.79 -5.59 -0.76
CA THR A 130 -13.55 -4.99 -1.28
C THR A 130 -12.86 -4.12 -0.21
N TYR A 131 -13.61 -3.41 0.63
CA TYR A 131 -13.04 -2.71 1.79
C TYR A 131 -12.42 -3.71 2.78
N ASN A 132 -13.14 -4.78 3.15
CA ASN A 132 -12.63 -5.81 4.05
C ASN A 132 -11.36 -6.49 3.47
N LEU A 133 -11.31 -6.72 2.16
CA LEU A 133 -10.12 -7.22 1.47
C LEU A 133 -8.94 -6.26 1.61
N THR A 134 -9.17 -4.96 1.36
CA THR A 134 -8.12 -3.94 1.45
C THR A 134 -7.61 -3.74 2.88
N GLU A 135 -8.48 -3.88 3.89
CA GLU A 135 -8.09 -3.91 5.31
C GLU A 135 -7.14 -5.08 5.62
N LEU A 136 -7.43 -6.27 5.09
CA LEU A 136 -6.56 -7.44 5.24
C LEU A 136 -5.22 -7.28 4.49
N GLN A 137 -5.22 -6.60 3.35
CA GLN A 137 -3.98 -6.25 2.61
C GLN A 137 -3.12 -5.24 3.38
N ALA A 138 -3.75 -4.26 4.02
CA ALA A 138 -3.04 -3.32 4.89
C ALA A 138 -2.44 -4.05 6.11
N LYS A 139 -3.19 -4.97 6.71
CA LYS A 139 -2.69 -5.83 7.80
C LYS A 139 -1.50 -6.68 7.36
N GLU A 140 -1.56 -7.33 6.19
CA GLU A 140 -0.45 -8.11 5.64
C GLU A 140 0.78 -7.23 5.41
N THR A 141 0.61 -6.00 4.90
CA THR A 141 1.71 -5.04 4.73
C THR A 141 2.39 -4.72 6.06
N ILE A 142 1.61 -4.52 7.14
CA ILE A 142 2.13 -4.29 8.49
C ILE A 142 2.90 -5.52 8.98
N GLU A 143 2.33 -6.74 8.84
CA GLU A 143 2.95 -8.01 9.25
C GLU A 143 4.28 -8.25 8.52
N ASN A 144 4.33 -8.03 7.21
CA ASN A 144 5.54 -8.16 6.40
C ASN A 144 6.60 -7.10 6.76
N THR A 145 6.18 -5.86 7.00
CA THR A 145 7.09 -4.79 7.45
C THR A 145 7.69 -5.11 8.81
N TYR A 146 6.90 -5.70 9.71
CA TYR A 146 7.36 -6.20 11.02
C TYR A 146 8.45 -7.27 10.85
N LEU A 147 8.23 -8.26 9.99
CA LEU A 147 9.23 -9.30 9.72
C LEU A 147 10.53 -8.72 9.13
N GLN A 148 10.41 -7.80 8.17
CA GLN A 148 11.57 -7.12 7.58
C GLN A 148 12.33 -6.31 8.64
N LEU A 149 11.62 -5.56 9.49
CA LEU A 149 12.21 -4.77 10.58
C LEU A 149 13.09 -5.66 11.46
N PHE A 150 12.53 -6.76 11.99
CA PHE A 150 13.28 -7.63 12.90
C PHE A 150 14.40 -8.39 12.21
N THR A 151 14.21 -8.78 10.94
CA THR A 151 15.29 -9.40 10.15
C THR A 151 16.50 -8.48 10.04
N VAL A 152 16.30 -7.22 9.65
CA VAL A 152 17.39 -6.25 9.51
C VAL A 152 17.93 -5.81 10.88
N TYR A 153 17.08 -5.66 11.89
CA TYR A 153 17.48 -5.31 13.25
C TYR A 153 18.46 -6.35 13.84
N PHE A 154 18.11 -7.64 13.77
CA PHE A 154 19.00 -8.71 14.24
C PHE A 154 20.22 -8.92 13.35
N GLN A 155 20.12 -8.61 12.05
CA GLN A 155 21.30 -8.56 11.18
C GLN A 155 22.29 -7.50 11.64
N ILE A 156 21.84 -6.30 12.04
CA ILE A 156 22.67 -5.23 12.59
C ILE A 156 23.30 -5.69 13.91
N ALA A 157 22.53 -6.33 14.81
CA ALA A 157 23.05 -6.88 16.05
C ALA A 157 24.21 -7.85 15.78
N ARG A 158 24.01 -8.82 14.89
CA ARG A 158 25.03 -9.80 14.50
C ARG A 158 26.27 -9.14 13.86
N LEU A 159 26.07 -8.15 12.97
CA LEU A 159 27.18 -7.44 12.33
C LEU A 159 27.94 -6.57 13.32
N SER A 160 27.29 -6.02 14.33
CA SER A 160 27.93 -5.25 15.40
C SER A 160 28.86 -6.14 16.24
N GLU A 161 28.39 -7.30 16.66
CA GLU A 161 29.23 -8.28 17.40
C GLU A 161 30.38 -8.81 16.54
N ASN A 162 30.12 -9.15 15.25
CA ASN A 162 31.16 -9.58 14.33
C ASN A 162 32.25 -8.50 14.15
N ARG A 163 31.85 -7.23 14.04
CA ARG A 163 32.81 -6.12 13.97
C ARG A 163 33.66 -6.03 15.22
N ALA A 164 33.04 -6.13 16.41
CA ALA A 164 33.76 -6.09 17.67
C ALA A 164 34.83 -7.21 17.77
N ASN A 165 34.46 -8.43 17.39
CA ASN A 165 35.40 -9.59 17.36
C ASN A 165 36.54 -9.36 16.37
N LEU A 166 36.31 -8.80 15.19
CA LEU A 166 37.33 -8.48 14.21
C LEU A 166 38.26 -7.35 14.67
N GLU A 167 37.73 -6.33 15.37
CA GLU A 167 38.51 -5.26 15.99
C GLU A 167 39.45 -5.82 17.07
N GLU A 168 38.96 -6.75 17.90
CA GLU A 168 39.79 -7.47 18.89
C GLU A 168 40.90 -8.29 18.23
N ALA A 169 40.57 -9.06 17.19
CA ALA A 169 41.55 -9.84 16.41
C ALA A 169 42.64 -8.92 15.83
N LEU A 170 42.27 -7.77 15.27
CA LEU A 170 43.21 -6.76 14.77
C LEU A 170 44.14 -6.24 15.88
N GLN A 171 43.60 -6.00 17.10
CA GLN A 171 44.47 -5.59 18.23
C GLN A 171 45.48 -6.67 18.62
N ILE A 172 45.07 -7.95 18.61
CA ILE A 172 45.98 -9.09 18.83
C ILE A 172 47.06 -9.12 17.77
N SER A 173 46.74 -8.96 16.49
CA SER A 173 47.71 -8.93 15.39
C SER A 173 48.65 -7.74 15.46
N LYS A 174 48.20 -6.58 15.88
CA LYS A 174 49.08 -5.42 16.21
C LYS A 174 50.08 -5.77 17.31
N GLY A 175 49.64 -6.45 18.37
CA GLY A 175 50.51 -6.90 19.45
C GLY A 175 51.54 -7.93 18.98
N ARG A 176 51.14 -8.84 18.05
CA ARG A 176 52.06 -9.81 17.43
C ARG A 176 53.13 -9.10 16.58
N LEU A 177 52.75 -8.15 15.75
CA LEU A 177 53.69 -7.37 14.94
C LEU A 177 54.70 -6.62 15.85
N ALA A 178 54.23 -5.97 16.91
CA ALA A 178 55.14 -5.30 17.84
C ALA A 178 56.18 -6.25 18.42
N ARG A 179 55.74 -7.43 18.88
CA ARG A 179 56.66 -8.47 19.38
C ARG A 179 57.64 -8.98 18.30
N ALA A 180 57.15 -9.27 17.11
CA ALA A 180 58.01 -9.75 15.99
C ALA A 180 59.03 -8.68 15.59
N LYS A 181 58.69 -7.39 15.67
CA LYS A 181 59.61 -6.27 15.43
C LYS A 181 60.72 -6.23 16.47
N TYR A 182 60.41 -6.30 17.77
CA TYR A 182 61.43 -6.37 18.82
C TYR A 182 62.32 -7.60 18.70
N GLN A 183 61.76 -8.77 18.47
CA GLN A 183 62.56 -10.02 18.28
C GLN A 183 63.51 -9.93 17.09
N TYR A 184 63.10 -9.33 15.98
CA TYR A 184 63.92 -9.08 14.81
C TYR A 184 65.05 -8.06 15.13
N GLU A 185 64.74 -6.95 15.77
CA GLU A 185 65.71 -5.92 16.16
C GLU A 185 66.80 -6.47 17.11
N TYR A 186 66.45 -7.42 18.00
CA TYR A 186 67.41 -8.09 18.90
C TYR A 186 68.03 -9.36 18.31
N GLY A 187 67.79 -9.66 17.02
CA GLY A 187 68.37 -10.82 16.34
C GLY A 187 67.76 -12.16 16.74
N GLN A 188 66.61 -12.18 17.42
CA GLN A 188 65.92 -13.37 17.91
C GLN A 188 64.87 -13.93 16.93
N SER A 189 64.61 -13.23 15.81
CA SER A 189 63.62 -13.62 14.80
C SER A 189 64.10 -13.25 13.40
N THR A 190 63.46 -13.86 12.38
CA THR A 190 63.78 -13.63 10.99
C THR A 190 63.00 -12.45 10.41
N ARG A 191 63.53 -11.80 9.34
CA ARG A 191 62.79 -10.78 8.60
C ARG A 191 61.50 -11.34 7.99
N LEU A 192 61.43 -12.62 7.68
CA LEU A 192 60.25 -13.29 7.15
C LEU A 192 59.10 -13.26 8.16
N GLU A 193 59.38 -13.56 9.44
CA GLU A 193 58.35 -13.51 10.50
C GLU A 193 57.78 -12.09 10.71
N LEU A 194 58.65 -11.06 10.65
CA LEU A 194 58.20 -9.65 10.70
C LEU A 194 57.30 -9.30 9.51
N LEU A 195 57.68 -9.74 8.30
CA LEU A 195 56.87 -9.48 7.08
C LEU A 195 55.53 -10.24 7.13
N ASN A 196 55.52 -11.49 7.60
CA ASN A 196 54.27 -12.26 7.79
C ASN A 196 53.34 -11.56 8.78
N ALA A 197 53.83 -11.11 9.93
CA ALA A 197 53.03 -10.35 10.89
C ALA A 197 52.48 -9.03 10.31
N SER A 198 53.23 -8.39 9.38
CA SER A 198 52.73 -7.20 8.66
C SER A 198 51.61 -7.56 7.68
N VAL A 199 51.68 -8.69 7.00
CA VAL A 199 50.61 -9.16 6.11
C VAL A 199 49.36 -9.50 6.92
N ASP A 200 49.49 -10.14 8.09
CA ASP A 200 48.36 -10.46 8.97
C ASP A 200 47.58 -9.20 9.39
N ILE A 201 48.30 -8.14 9.82
CA ILE A 201 47.62 -6.87 10.16
C ILE A 201 46.85 -6.27 8.96
N ASN A 202 47.46 -6.30 7.77
CA ASN A 202 46.79 -5.77 6.57
C ASN A 202 45.51 -6.57 6.28
N ASN A 203 45.56 -7.89 6.38
CA ASN A 203 44.38 -8.75 6.18
C ASN A 203 43.30 -8.46 7.24
N ASP A 204 43.67 -8.40 8.52
CA ASP A 204 42.72 -8.11 9.59
C ASP A 204 42.14 -6.69 9.46
N SER A 205 42.94 -5.71 9.04
CA SER A 205 42.46 -4.34 8.76
C SER A 205 41.41 -4.32 7.64
N ILE A 206 41.63 -5.08 6.57
CA ILE A 206 40.66 -5.21 5.47
C ILE A 206 39.36 -5.85 5.98
N LEU A 207 39.41 -6.86 6.83
CA LEU A 207 38.23 -7.48 7.42
C LEU A 207 37.43 -6.50 8.28
N VAL A 208 38.09 -5.68 9.10
CA VAL A 208 37.42 -4.63 9.91
C VAL A 208 36.76 -3.56 9.02
N ILE A 209 37.45 -3.09 7.97
CA ILE A 209 36.90 -2.10 7.03
C ILE A 209 35.64 -2.67 6.34
N ASN A 210 35.70 -3.91 5.88
CA ASN A 210 34.55 -4.57 5.24
C ASN A 210 33.38 -4.76 6.22
N ALA A 211 33.65 -5.15 7.46
CA ALA A 211 32.62 -5.28 8.50
C ALA A 211 31.95 -3.93 8.81
N ASN A 212 32.72 -2.85 8.90
CA ASN A 212 32.19 -1.49 9.07
C ASN A 212 31.29 -1.06 7.91
N GLN A 213 31.68 -1.36 6.67
CA GLN A 213 30.86 -1.08 5.49
C GLN A 213 29.54 -1.86 5.51
N GLN A 214 29.58 -3.16 5.82
CA GLN A 214 28.40 -4.01 5.91
C GLN A 214 27.44 -3.51 7.00
N LEU A 215 27.96 -3.16 8.18
CA LEU A 215 27.17 -2.61 9.28
C LEU A 215 26.50 -1.27 8.88
N SER A 216 27.25 -0.39 8.23
CA SER A 216 26.72 0.90 7.75
C SER A 216 25.63 0.71 6.70
N ASN A 217 25.80 -0.26 5.79
CA ASN A 217 24.77 -0.58 4.79
C ASN A 217 23.51 -1.13 5.44
N ALA A 218 23.63 -2.03 6.42
CA ALA A 218 22.51 -2.60 7.15
C ALA A 218 21.73 -1.51 7.93
N LYS A 219 22.44 -0.56 8.58
CA LYS A 219 21.83 0.58 9.27
C LYS A 219 21.07 1.50 8.29
N ARG A 220 21.62 1.77 7.10
CA ARG A 220 20.89 2.50 6.05
C ARG A 220 19.63 1.75 5.60
N GLY A 221 19.72 0.43 5.44
CA GLY A 221 18.56 -0.41 5.15
C GLY A 221 17.49 -0.33 6.24
N LEU A 222 17.89 -0.30 7.51
CA LEU A 222 16.97 -0.12 8.64
C LEU A 222 16.29 1.26 8.60
N ASN A 223 17.01 2.34 8.30
CA ASN A 223 16.44 3.68 8.18
C ASN A 223 15.32 3.74 7.12
N VAL A 224 15.47 3.03 6.00
CA VAL A 224 14.41 2.92 4.97
C VAL A 224 13.16 2.23 5.54
N ILE A 225 13.34 1.15 6.32
CA ILE A 225 12.22 0.44 6.96
C ILE A 225 11.56 1.31 8.03
N LEU A 226 12.36 2.03 8.83
CA LEU A 226 11.86 2.98 9.81
C LEU A 226 11.11 4.16 9.16
N GLY A 227 11.35 4.44 7.87
CA GLY A 227 10.76 5.58 7.15
C GLY A 227 11.29 6.93 7.61
N ILE A 228 12.51 6.97 8.14
CA ILE A 228 13.17 8.19 8.62
C ILE A 228 14.61 8.26 8.11
N GLU A 229 15.12 9.48 8.00
CA GLU A 229 16.55 9.73 7.80
C GLU A 229 17.18 9.94 9.17
N LYS A 230 17.93 8.94 9.64
CA LYS A 230 18.59 8.95 10.95
C LYS A 230 20.10 8.79 10.77
N ASP A 231 20.88 9.51 11.58
CA ASP A 231 22.33 9.30 11.67
C ASP A 231 22.63 7.84 12.05
N LEU A 232 23.73 7.29 11.52
CA LEU A 232 24.14 5.89 11.73
C LEU A 232 24.83 5.66 13.08
N ASN A 233 24.95 6.67 13.94
CA ASN A 233 25.65 6.59 15.23
C ASN A 233 24.88 5.84 16.33
N TYR A 234 23.68 5.33 16.05
CA TYR A 234 22.93 4.52 17.00
C TYR A 234 23.46 3.09 17.08
N GLN A 235 23.26 2.45 18.21
CA GLN A 235 23.44 1.01 18.41
C GLN A 235 22.08 0.30 18.50
N VAL A 236 22.08 -1.01 18.34
CA VAL A 236 20.90 -1.87 18.61
C VAL A 236 21.17 -2.79 19.78
N GLU A 237 20.13 -3.31 20.41
CA GLU A 237 20.27 -4.33 21.44
C GLU A 237 20.82 -5.62 20.82
N THR A 238 21.99 -6.10 21.30
CA THR A 238 22.60 -7.34 20.81
C THR A 238 22.15 -8.56 21.61
N MET A 239 21.65 -8.38 22.84
CA MET A 239 21.12 -9.47 23.64
C MET A 239 19.76 -9.92 23.12
N VAL A 240 19.63 -11.21 22.83
CA VAL A 240 18.41 -11.84 22.35
C VAL A 240 17.87 -12.79 23.40
N ASN A 241 16.68 -12.50 23.90
CA ASN A 241 15.93 -13.44 24.75
C ASN A 241 15.01 -14.27 23.86
N PHE A 242 15.16 -15.57 23.91
CA PHE A 242 14.32 -16.51 23.17
C PHE A 242 13.11 -16.90 24.04
N ASN A 243 11.92 -16.68 23.51
CA ASN A 243 10.70 -17.22 24.12
C ASN A 243 10.52 -18.67 23.66
N GLU A 244 10.00 -19.51 24.54
CA GLU A 244 9.58 -20.84 24.15
C GLU A 244 8.50 -20.76 23.08
N LEU A 245 8.64 -21.55 22.01
CA LEU A 245 7.64 -21.64 20.97
C LEU A 245 6.43 -22.43 21.41
N MET A 246 5.29 -22.04 20.86
CA MET A 246 4.08 -22.84 20.88
C MET A 246 4.35 -24.17 20.17
N ASN A 247 3.58 -25.17 20.54
CA ASN A 247 3.61 -26.46 19.86
C ASN A 247 3.10 -26.29 18.40
N PHE A 248 3.52 -27.20 17.49
CA PHE A 248 3.19 -27.13 16.07
C PHE A 248 1.69 -27.13 15.80
N ASP A 249 0.92 -27.94 16.51
CA ASP A 249 -0.55 -28.05 16.31
C ASP A 249 -1.25 -26.73 16.64
N THR A 250 -0.85 -26.07 17.72
CA THR A 250 -1.35 -24.72 18.07
C THR A 250 -0.99 -23.68 17.02
N LEU A 251 0.21 -23.77 16.45
CA LEU A 251 0.61 -22.86 15.36
C LEU A 251 -0.18 -23.11 14.09
N GLN A 252 -0.47 -24.37 13.77
CA GLN A 252 -1.27 -24.74 12.61
C GLN A 252 -2.71 -24.24 12.74
N GLU A 253 -3.33 -24.40 13.90
CA GLU A 253 -4.67 -23.88 14.20
C GLU A 253 -4.71 -22.34 14.04
N LYS A 254 -3.81 -21.63 14.72
CA LYS A 254 -3.72 -20.18 14.63
C LYS A 254 -3.42 -19.67 13.21
N THR A 255 -2.62 -20.41 12.44
CA THR A 255 -2.33 -20.06 11.04
C THR A 255 -3.60 -20.18 10.20
N THR A 256 -4.38 -21.24 10.36
CA THR A 256 -5.63 -21.42 9.63
C THR A 256 -6.66 -20.34 9.97
N GLU A 257 -6.74 -19.94 11.25
CA GLU A 257 -7.70 -18.95 11.70
C GLU A 257 -7.31 -17.50 11.38
N ASN A 258 -6.02 -17.16 11.43
CA ASN A 258 -5.59 -15.77 11.47
C ASN A 258 -4.73 -15.32 10.29
N ASN A 259 -4.37 -16.21 9.37
CA ASN A 259 -3.52 -15.84 8.23
C ASN A 259 -4.20 -14.81 7.31
N SER A 260 -3.60 -13.63 7.20
CA SER A 260 -4.15 -12.51 6.43
C SER A 260 -4.33 -12.83 4.96
N LEU A 261 -3.39 -13.56 4.35
CA LEU A 261 -3.43 -13.94 2.94
C LEU A 261 -4.53 -14.98 2.65
N LEU A 262 -4.78 -15.91 3.57
CA LEU A 262 -5.88 -16.86 3.45
C LEU A 262 -7.24 -16.13 3.46
N LYS A 263 -7.42 -15.22 4.43
CA LYS A 263 -8.63 -14.41 4.54
C LYS A 263 -8.86 -13.51 3.33
N GLN A 264 -7.79 -12.97 2.72
CA GLN A 264 -7.89 -12.21 1.48
C GLN A 264 -8.45 -13.06 0.32
N ASN A 265 -7.98 -14.30 0.18
CA ASN A 265 -8.51 -15.21 -0.84
C ASN A 265 -9.98 -15.57 -0.60
N GLU A 266 -10.41 -15.73 0.65
CA GLU A 266 -11.82 -15.92 1.00
C GLU A 266 -12.67 -14.70 0.61
N LYS A 267 -12.15 -13.47 0.80
CA LYS A 267 -12.83 -12.25 0.35
C LYS A 267 -12.90 -12.14 -1.17
N ASN A 268 -11.85 -12.56 -1.91
CA ASN A 268 -11.87 -12.61 -3.36
C ASN A 268 -12.95 -13.58 -3.90
N VAL A 269 -13.15 -14.73 -3.24
CA VAL A 269 -14.26 -15.65 -3.54
C VAL A 269 -15.61 -14.95 -3.33
N ALA A 270 -15.83 -14.30 -2.19
CA ALA A 270 -17.08 -13.58 -1.89
C ALA A 270 -17.34 -12.42 -2.88
N ILE A 271 -16.32 -11.65 -3.27
CA ILE A 271 -16.41 -10.60 -4.30
C ILE A 271 -16.85 -11.20 -5.65
N SER A 272 -16.30 -12.35 -6.02
CA SER A 272 -16.66 -13.05 -7.26
C SER A 272 -18.10 -13.60 -7.24
N GLU A 273 -18.58 -14.04 -6.08
CA GLU A 273 -20.00 -14.44 -5.90
C GLU A 273 -20.95 -13.25 -6.09
N PHE A 274 -20.60 -12.06 -5.54
CA PHE A 274 -21.39 -10.85 -5.79
C PHE A 274 -21.34 -10.43 -7.25
N ASN A 275 -20.22 -10.61 -7.94
CA ASN A 275 -20.11 -10.30 -9.37
C ASN A 275 -21.10 -11.14 -10.21
N ILE A 276 -21.31 -12.42 -9.87
CA ILE A 276 -22.35 -13.25 -10.51
C ILE A 276 -23.74 -12.66 -10.26
N LYS A 277 -24.04 -12.24 -9.01
CA LYS A 277 -25.35 -11.66 -8.65
C LYS A 277 -25.60 -10.34 -9.38
N ILE A 278 -24.58 -9.48 -9.51
CA ILE A 278 -24.63 -8.23 -10.28
C ILE A 278 -24.94 -8.50 -11.75
N ASN A 279 -24.22 -9.45 -12.36
CA ASN A 279 -24.49 -9.80 -13.77
C ASN A 279 -25.87 -10.41 -13.96
N LYS A 280 -26.40 -11.18 -13.01
CA LYS A 280 -27.77 -11.73 -13.06
C LYS A 280 -28.86 -10.63 -12.96
N ALA A 281 -28.56 -9.52 -12.26
CA ALA A 281 -29.50 -8.40 -12.14
C ALA A 281 -29.86 -7.80 -13.50
N ASN A 282 -29.00 -7.91 -14.51
CA ASN A 282 -29.26 -7.43 -15.88
C ASN A 282 -30.40 -8.18 -16.60
N TYR A 283 -30.89 -9.32 -16.08
CA TYR A 283 -32.09 -9.97 -16.61
C TYR A 283 -33.39 -9.29 -16.14
N ALA A 284 -33.34 -8.49 -15.09
CA ALA A 284 -34.49 -7.79 -14.58
C ALA A 284 -34.69 -6.45 -15.29
N PRO A 285 -35.93 -5.91 -15.31
CA PRO A 285 -36.15 -4.56 -15.78
C PRO A 285 -35.50 -3.51 -14.85
N SER A 286 -35.22 -2.34 -15.38
CA SER A 286 -34.89 -1.15 -14.60
C SER A 286 -36.02 -0.14 -14.60
N LEU A 287 -36.31 0.47 -13.45
CA LEU A 287 -37.30 1.52 -13.27
C LEU A 287 -36.59 2.79 -12.76
N ASN A 288 -36.61 3.84 -13.58
CA ASN A 288 -35.97 5.09 -13.28
C ASN A 288 -37.03 6.20 -13.15
N PHE A 289 -36.93 6.99 -12.10
CA PHE A 289 -37.65 8.23 -11.92
C PHE A 289 -36.76 9.39 -12.32
N SER A 290 -37.27 10.28 -13.17
CA SER A 290 -36.59 11.51 -13.52
C SER A 290 -37.57 12.68 -13.39
N THR A 291 -37.09 13.80 -12.88
CA THR A 291 -37.84 15.03 -12.85
C THR A 291 -36.91 16.20 -13.13
N SER A 292 -37.43 17.21 -13.85
CA SER A 292 -36.66 18.42 -14.12
C SER A 292 -37.57 19.62 -14.18
N TYR A 293 -37.12 20.73 -13.62
CA TYR A 293 -37.69 22.05 -13.88
C TYR A 293 -36.79 22.81 -14.83
N GLY A 294 -37.35 23.24 -15.95
CA GLY A 294 -36.59 23.87 -17.02
C GLY A 294 -37.16 25.25 -17.39
N TYR A 295 -36.27 26.16 -17.77
CA TYR A 295 -36.55 27.42 -18.41
C TYR A 295 -35.89 27.43 -19.78
N ASN A 296 -36.65 27.82 -20.82
CA ASN A 296 -36.17 27.94 -22.19
C ASN A 296 -36.67 29.23 -22.81
N ARG A 297 -35.76 30.01 -23.41
CA ARG A 297 -36.09 31.19 -24.20
C ARG A 297 -35.47 31.04 -25.58
N THR A 298 -36.33 31.01 -26.61
CA THR A 298 -35.92 31.04 -27.99
C THR A 298 -36.24 32.40 -28.60
N ALA A 299 -35.27 33.07 -29.19
CA ALA A 299 -35.46 34.32 -29.92
C ALA A 299 -35.09 34.08 -31.41
N ASN A 300 -36.01 34.46 -32.29
CA ASN A 300 -35.90 34.26 -33.72
C ASN A 300 -35.82 35.61 -34.44
N GLU A 301 -34.85 35.71 -35.35
CA GLU A 301 -34.67 36.90 -36.22
C GLU A 301 -34.69 36.45 -37.70
N ASN A 302 -35.14 37.36 -38.58
CA ASN A 302 -35.20 37.09 -40.03
C ASN A 302 -36.06 35.86 -40.39
N LEU A 303 -37.21 35.73 -39.72
CA LEU A 303 -38.15 34.64 -39.94
C LEU A 303 -38.64 34.59 -41.38
N VAL A 304 -38.70 33.37 -41.96
CA VAL A 304 -39.31 33.10 -43.27
C VAL A 304 -40.83 33.36 -43.23
N ASN A 305 -41.48 32.98 -42.13
CA ASN A 305 -42.87 33.25 -41.89
C ASN A 305 -43.00 34.56 -41.07
N PRO A 306 -43.59 35.65 -41.64
CA PRO A 306 -43.74 36.92 -40.94
C PRO A 306 -44.64 36.81 -39.68
N PHE A 307 -45.51 35.82 -39.62
CA PHE A 307 -46.38 35.54 -38.46
C PHE A 307 -45.76 34.61 -37.44
N GLY A 308 -44.51 34.18 -37.66
CA GLY A 308 -43.79 33.33 -36.72
C GLY A 308 -43.45 34.06 -35.42
N ALA A 309 -43.40 33.31 -34.32
CA ALA A 309 -43.06 33.87 -33.01
C ALA A 309 -41.62 34.38 -32.97
N ARG A 310 -41.43 35.67 -32.68
CA ARG A 310 -40.11 36.29 -32.51
C ARG A 310 -39.40 35.87 -31.23
N SER A 311 -40.20 35.61 -30.18
CA SER A 311 -39.64 35.09 -28.90
C SER A 311 -40.66 34.12 -28.32
N ILE A 312 -40.13 32.98 -27.88
CA ILE A 312 -40.88 31.97 -27.14
C ILE A 312 -40.17 31.80 -25.80
N ILE A 313 -40.90 31.98 -24.73
CA ILE A 313 -40.44 31.72 -23.37
C ILE A 313 -41.30 30.59 -22.81
N SER A 314 -40.68 29.57 -22.32
CA SER A 314 -41.35 28.44 -21.68
C SER A 314 -40.60 28.01 -20.43
N ASP A 315 -41.32 27.78 -19.39
CA ASP A 315 -40.82 27.15 -18.16
C ASP A 315 -41.80 26.09 -17.69
N GLY A 316 -41.32 25.11 -17.02
CA GLY A 316 -42.17 24.01 -16.56
C GLY A 316 -41.48 22.87 -15.87
N LEU A 317 -42.28 22.08 -15.17
CA LEU A 317 -41.90 20.86 -14.51
C LEU A 317 -42.21 19.66 -15.42
N ASN A 318 -41.20 18.84 -15.63
CA ASN A 318 -41.33 17.52 -16.25
C ASN A 318 -41.03 16.45 -15.21
N ALA A 319 -41.89 15.45 -15.09
CA ALA A 319 -41.65 14.28 -14.25
C ALA A 319 -42.07 13.02 -15.00
N GLY A 320 -41.27 11.98 -14.89
CA GLY A 320 -41.51 10.75 -15.61
C GLY A 320 -40.95 9.51 -14.90
N LEU A 321 -41.61 8.40 -15.15
CA LEU A 321 -41.15 7.08 -14.82
C LEU A 321 -40.78 6.36 -16.12
N ASN A 322 -39.56 5.86 -16.20
CA ASN A 322 -39.09 5.10 -17.36
C ASN A 322 -38.78 3.65 -16.94
N LEU A 323 -39.55 2.71 -17.47
CA LEU A 323 -39.30 1.27 -17.35
C LEU A 323 -38.54 0.82 -18.60
N SER A 324 -37.33 0.30 -18.41
CA SER A 324 -36.54 -0.32 -19.48
C SER A 324 -36.27 -1.78 -19.16
N TRP A 325 -36.60 -2.67 -20.06
CA TRP A 325 -36.37 -4.10 -19.94
C TRP A 325 -35.77 -4.65 -21.21
N ASN A 326 -34.56 -5.14 -21.12
CA ASN A 326 -33.89 -5.80 -22.24
C ASN A 326 -34.29 -7.27 -22.28
N ILE A 327 -35.38 -7.60 -22.98
CA ILE A 327 -35.94 -8.95 -23.03
C ILE A 327 -34.99 -9.92 -23.75
N PHE A 328 -34.24 -9.42 -24.74
CA PHE A 328 -33.26 -10.19 -25.50
C PHE A 328 -32.07 -9.30 -25.86
N ASP A 329 -30.88 -9.65 -25.40
CA ASP A 329 -29.64 -8.91 -25.60
C ASP A 329 -28.61 -9.63 -26.49
N GLY A 330 -29.09 -10.54 -27.34
CA GLY A 330 -28.20 -11.35 -28.20
C GLY A 330 -27.36 -12.38 -27.41
N GLY A 331 -27.66 -12.64 -26.15
CA GLY A 331 -26.94 -13.57 -25.28
C GLY A 331 -25.77 -13.00 -24.51
N ILE A 332 -25.59 -11.66 -24.52
CA ILE A 332 -24.48 -10.96 -23.82
C ILE A 332 -24.54 -11.24 -22.33
N THR A 333 -25.70 -11.09 -21.68
CA THR A 333 -25.86 -11.35 -20.24
C THR A 333 -25.59 -12.82 -19.89
N LYS A 334 -26.03 -13.77 -20.71
CA LYS A 334 -25.72 -15.20 -20.53
C LYS A 334 -24.21 -15.45 -20.53
N THR A 335 -23.51 -14.87 -21.50
CA THR A 335 -22.05 -15.01 -21.63
C THR A 335 -21.34 -14.37 -20.44
N ARG A 336 -21.73 -13.16 -19.99
CA ARG A 336 -21.16 -12.49 -18.82
C ARG A 336 -21.32 -13.33 -17.55
N ILE A 337 -22.49 -13.95 -17.34
CA ILE A 337 -22.72 -14.83 -16.20
C ILE A 337 -21.85 -16.10 -16.29
N ALA A 338 -21.71 -16.69 -17.48
CA ALA A 338 -20.86 -17.85 -17.69
C ALA A 338 -19.39 -17.51 -17.34
N ASN A 339 -18.89 -16.40 -17.85
CA ASN A 339 -17.53 -15.93 -17.55
C ASN A 339 -17.34 -15.60 -16.05
N ALA A 340 -18.35 -15.00 -15.40
CA ALA A 340 -18.30 -14.71 -13.97
C ALA A 340 -18.28 -16.00 -13.12
N LYS A 341 -18.95 -17.08 -13.55
CA LYS A 341 -18.88 -18.38 -12.89
C LYS A 341 -17.48 -19.01 -13.01
N ILE A 342 -16.85 -18.94 -14.18
CA ILE A 342 -15.48 -19.42 -14.39
C ILE A 342 -14.51 -18.59 -13.53
N ALA A 343 -14.71 -17.25 -13.43
CA ALA A 343 -13.92 -16.41 -12.56
C ALA A 343 -14.05 -16.80 -11.07
N LEU A 344 -15.26 -17.16 -10.62
CA LEU A 344 -15.46 -17.68 -9.26
C LEU A 344 -14.73 -19.01 -9.05
N GLU A 345 -14.84 -19.94 -9.99
CA GLU A 345 -14.14 -21.24 -9.94
C GLU A 345 -12.62 -21.03 -9.85
N ASN A 346 -12.05 -20.11 -10.64
CA ASN A 346 -10.64 -19.75 -10.56
C ASN A 346 -10.26 -19.23 -9.17
N GLN A 347 -11.10 -18.38 -8.52
CA GLN A 347 -10.82 -17.90 -7.16
C GLN A 347 -10.89 -19.03 -6.13
N GLN A 348 -11.78 -20.00 -6.30
CA GLN A 348 -11.86 -21.18 -5.42
C GLN A 348 -10.61 -22.07 -5.56
N ILE A 349 -10.11 -22.26 -6.78
CA ILE A 349 -8.86 -22.97 -7.05
C ILE A 349 -7.67 -22.25 -6.41
N LEU A 350 -7.57 -20.90 -6.56
CA LEU A 350 -6.54 -20.10 -5.93
C LEU A 350 -6.60 -20.19 -4.41
N LEU A 351 -7.78 -20.18 -3.80
CA LEU A 351 -7.96 -20.40 -2.37
C LEU A 351 -7.45 -21.78 -1.92
N ALA A 352 -7.77 -22.84 -2.69
CA ALA A 352 -7.29 -24.19 -2.41
C ALA A 352 -5.74 -24.27 -2.53
N GLN A 353 -5.17 -23.71 -3.57
CA GLN A 353 -3.72 -23.60 -3.77
C GLN A 353 -3.06 -22.86 -2.61
N GLN A 354 -3.65 -21.74 -2.17
CA GLN A 354 -3.11 -20.94 -1.08
C GLN A 354 -3.10 -21.70 0.25
N LYS A 355 -4.13 -22.49 0.54
CA LYS A 355 -4.18 -23.37 1.72
C LYS A 355 -3.00 -24.36 1.74
N VAL A 356 -2.73 -25.00 0.61
CA VAL A 356 -1.59 -25.92 0.47
C VAL A 356 -0.27 -25.20 0.66
N THR A 357 -0.11 -24.04 0.03
CA THR A 357 1.11 -23.22 0.12
C THR A 357 1.41 -22.79 1.54
N ILE A 358 0.39 -22.27 2.26
CA ILE A 358 0.53 -21.81 3.66
C ILE A 358 0.91 -22.99 4.56
N ASN A 359 0.27 -24.15 4.40
CA ASN A 359 0.58 -25.34 5.22
C ASN A 359 2.02 -25.83 4.98
N ASN A 360 2.47 -25.87 3.73
CA ASN A 360 3.86 -26.23 3.39
C ASN A 360 4.86 -25.22 3.94
N ASN A 361 4.59 -23.92 3.82
CA ASN A 361 5.45 -22.88 4.36
C ASN A 361 5.54 -22.97 5.89
N LEU A 362 4.44 -23.24 6.57
CA LEU A 362 4.44 -23.43 8.03
C LEU A 362 5.32 -24.62 8.43
N ARG A 363 5.19 -25.76 7.73
CA ARG A 363 6.02 -26.95 7.99
C ARG A 363 7.49 -26.68 7.75
N ASN A 364 7.83 -26.07 6.62
CA ASN A 364 9.22 -25.73 6.29
C ASN A 364 9.83 -24.77 7.32
N THR A 365 9.07 -23.75 7.74
CA THR A 365 9.53 -22.79 8.75
C THR A 365 9.70 -23.45 10.11
N TRP A 366 8.83 -24.38 10.47
CA TRP A 366 8.94 -25.15 11.70
C TRP A 366 10.18 -26.06 11.72
N GLU A 367 10.45 -26.79 10.63
CA GLU A 367 11.64 -27.61 10.52
C GLU A 367 12.92 -26.77 10.57
N ASN A 368 12.95 -25.62 9.86
CA ASN A 368 14.06 -24.68 9.93
C ASN A 368 14.29 -24.16 11.36
N TYR A 369 13.22 -23.84 12.09
CA TYR A 369 13.33 -23.42 13.49
C TYR A 369 13.95 -24.51 14.36
N LYS A 370 13.48 -25.76 14.29
CA LYS A 370 14.04 -26.88 15.05
C LYS A 370 15.53 -27.09 14.75
N ASN A 371 15.89 -26.99 13.46
CA ASN A 371 17.28 -27.11 13.03
C ASN A 371 18.16 -25.99 13.62
N GLN A 372 17.71 -24.73 13.54
CA GLN A 372 18.45 -23.60 14.09
C GLN A 372 18.58 -23.69 15.62
N LEU A 373 17.55 -24.16 16.32
CA LEU A 373 17.60 -24.39 17.76
C LEU A 373 18.63 -25.48 18.13
N PHE A 374 18.69 -26.56 17.35
CA PHE A 374 19.71 -27.60 17.54
C PHE A 374 21.14 -27.05 17.33
N ILE A 375 21.34 -26.27 16.23
CA ILE A 375 22.61 -25.63 15.93
C ILE A 375 23.05 -24.71 17.07
N LEU A 376 22.12 -23.88 17.58
CA LEU A 376 22.37 -22.97 18.72
C LEU A 376 22.89 -23.75 19.93
N LYS A 377 22.18 -24.82 20.36
CA LYS A 377 22.57 -25.65 21.49
C LYS A 377 23.94 -26.33 21.28
N ALA A 378 24.22 -26.78 20.05
CA ALA A 378 25.51 -27.34 19.71
C ALA A 378 26.66 -26.34 19.79
N GLN A 379 26.43 -25.10 19.33
CA GLN A 379 27.40 -24.01 19.41
C GLN A 379 27.66 -23.56 20.85
N GLU A 380 26.63 -23.46 21.70
CA GLU A 380 26.79 -23.18 23.12
C GLU A 380 27.72 -24.23 23.80
N LYS A 381 27.49 -25.51 23.51
CA LYS A 381 28.35 -26.58 24.02
C LYS A 381 29.78 -26.48 23.50
N ASN A 382 29.97 -26.15 22.21
CA ASN A 382 31.29 -25.94 21.61
C ASN A 382 32.04 -24.80 22.29
N ILE A 383 31.37 -23.67 22.56
CA ILE A 383 31.96 -22.52 23.27
C ILE A 383 32.45 -22.96 24.66
N GLN A 384 31.61 -23.67 25.45
CA GLN A 384 31.97 -24.16 26.77
C GLN A 384 33.21 -25.08 26.72
N THR A 385 33.25 -26.00 25.73
CA THR A 385 34.39 -26.92 25.55
C THR A 385 35.68 -26.17 25.18
N THR A 386 35.56 -25.21 24.25
CA THR A 386 36.70 -24.40 23.80
C THR A 386 37.24 -23.51 24.92
N GLN A 387 36.33 -22.91 25.73
CA GLN A 387 36.72 -22.13 26.91
C GLN A 387 37.47 -22.99 27.93
N ASN A 388 36.96 -24.18 28.25
CA ASN A 388 37.63 -25.10 29.17
C ASN A 388 39.04 -25.53 28.64
N ASN A 389 39.17 -25.73 27.32
CA ASN A 389 40.49 -26.04 26.74
C ASN A 389 41.45 -24.87 26.79
N PHE A 390 40.97 -23.66 26.57
CA PHE A 390 41.77 -22.44 26.69
C PHE A 390 42.28 -22.23 28.12
N ASP A 391 41.38 -22.34 29.10
CA ASP A 391 41.73 -22.17 30.52
C ASP A 391 42.81 -23.17 30.96
N ARG A 392 42.71 -24.47 30.56
CA ARG A 392 43.69 -25.49 30.83
C ARG A 392 45.05 -25.28 30.12
N THR A 393 45.05 -24.49 29.02
CA THR A 393 46.31 -24.20 28.29
C THR A 393 47.06 -23.02 28.89
N GLN A 394 46.35 -22.20 29.71
CA GLN A 394 46.96 -21.11 30.46
C GLN A 394 47.55 -21.52 31.82
N GLU A 395 47.10 -22.66 32.41
CA GLU A 395 47.71 -23.31 33.57
C GLU A 395 49.01 -24.05 33.19
#